data_b56f954a7e30e7e515cf430849d47d9f
#
_entry.id   b56f954a7e30e7e515cf430849d47d9f
#
_cell.length_a   1.000
_cell.length_b   1.000
_cell.length_c   1.000
_cell.angle_alpha   90.00
_cell.angle_beta   90.00
_cell.angle_gamma   90.00
#
_symmetry.space_group_name_H-M   'P 1'
#
loop_
_entity.id
_entity.type
_entity.pdbx_description
1 polymer ?
#
loop_
_entity_poly.entity_id
_entity_poly.type
_entity_poly.pdbx_seq_one_letter_code
_entity_poly.pdbx_strand_id
1 'polypeptide(L)'
;NIILHATDVRNRTNEGVLSISASDAVVLTKEVTEGDIWTSKAVLRGGLMKETSDPLIFRYRITGSSDWKEVEAVLNGKEMTAAITGLKVATTYEYVAVAGEKASSVVCKFTTEKAAQLPNAGFEKWHGSKPTYVYESGGTMFWDTGNHGSQKAGTDITTADGSVKHGGSYSAKLESKFASMLGIGQFAAGNVFSGKYLATNMDGVVGNGVLGWGRPFESRPTALRGYVRYQSNTVNYDNSCEFIDKGDPDIGSIFIVLGNWPGETYNGETWPVIVRTNYKTPGSAQLFDVNSEYIIGYGEKDFTSSTEGEGMIEFNIPVEYRYTNRKPTAIIIVASSSKYGDYFSGGTGSTMWLDDFELVYE
;
A
#
# COMPACT_ATOMS: atom_id res chain seq x y z
N ASN A 1 -18.85 -1.17 47.08
CA ASN A 1 -17.52 -0.57 46.96
C ASN A 1 -16.46 -1.67 47.04
N ILE A 2 -15.49 -1.63 46.17
CA ILE A 2 -14.30 -2.48 46.21
C ILE A 2 -13.15 -1.60 46.69
N ILE A 3 -12.49 -2.02 47.78
CA ILE A 3 -11.29 -1.32 48.26
C ILE A 3 -10.09 -2.02 47.65
N LEU A 4 -9.27 -1.25 46.92
CA LEU A 4 -8.04 -1.71 46.33
C LEU A 4 -6.88 -1.25 47.20
N HIS A 5 -6.07 -2.20 47.70
CA HIS A 5 -4.83 -1.91 48.40
C HIS A 5 -3.66 -2.16 47.46
N ALA A 6 -2.86 -1.17 47.21
CA ALA A 6 -1.59 -1.28 46.48
C ALA A 6 -0.44 -1.03 47.46
N THR A 7 0.49 -1.98 47.60
CA THR A 7 1.67 -1.86 48.45
C THR A 7 2.93 -1.84 47.55
N ASP A 8 3.76 -0.84 47.68
CA ASP A 8 5.01 -0.78 46.92
C ASP A 8 6.14 -1.62 47.58
N VAL A 9 7.25 -1.77 46.90
CA VAL A 9 8.43 -2.53 47.37
C VAL A 9 9.06 -1.96 48.68
N ARG A 10 8.62 -0.79 49.14
CA ARG A 10 9.04 -0.14 50.41
C ARG A 10 7.98 -0.24 51.49
N ASN A 11 7.00 -1.13 51.31
CA ASN A 11 5.86 -1.33 52.21
C ASN A 11 4.95 -0.09 52.44
N ARG A 12 4.94 0.85 51.50
CA ARG A 12 4.00 1.97 51.53
C ARG A 12 2.68 1.50 50.89
N THR A 13 1.60 1.59 51.65
CA THR A 13 0.27 1.21 51.21
C THR A 13 -0.53 2.42 50.78
N ASN A 14 -1.21 2.35 49.64
CA ASN A 14 -2.17 3.35 49.21
C ASN A 14 -3.52 2.65 49.01
N GLU A 15 -4.61 3.28 49.44
CA GLU A 15 -5.97 2.80 49.29
C GLU A 15 -6.69 3.58 48.20
N GLY A 16 -7.33 2.83 47.29
CA GLY A 16 -8.25 3.38 46.30
C GLY A 16 -9.64 2.75 46.48
N VAL A 17 -10.68 3.54 46.55
CA VAL A 17 -12.05 3.07 46.60
C VAL A 17 -12.67 3.07 45.21
N LEU A 18 -12.96 1.89 44.64
CA LEU A 18 -13.75 1.75 43.43
C LEU A 18 -15.22 1.61 43.81
N SER A 19 -16.03 2.62 43.55
CA SER A 19 -17.47 2.59 43.72
C SER A 19 -18.11 2.04 42.45
N ILE A 20 -18.77 0.88 42.57
CA ILE A 20 -19.58 0.28 41.50
C ILE A 20 -21.04 0.53 41.87
N SER A 21 -21.75 1.29 41.04
CA SER A 21 -23.21 1.44 41.11
C SER A 21 -23.87 0.61 39.98
N ALA A 22 -25.02 0.05 40.26
CA ALA A 22 -25.84 -0.56 39.22
C ALA A 22 -26.29 0.51 38.23
N SER A 23 -26.04 0.31 36.98
CA SER A 23 -26.49 1.21 35.90
C SER A 23 -27.88 0.77 35.42
N ASP A 24 -28.80 1.73 35.30
CA ASP A 24 -30.10 1.53 34.64
C ASP A 24 -30.03 1.69 33.12
N ALA A 25 -28.82 1.81 32.57
CA ALA A 25 -28.62 1.94 31.14
C ALA A 25 -29.16 0.72 30.37
N VAL A 26 -29.93 0.98 29.32
CA VAL A 26 -30.44 -0.03 28.39
C VAL A 26 -29.39 -0.38 27.35
N VAL A 27 -28.64 0.61 26.91
CA VAL A 27 -27.56 0.49 25.93
C VAL A 27 -26.28 1.16 26.41
N LEU A 28 -25.13 0.67 25.92
CA LEU A 28 -23.81 1.24 26.15
C LEU A 28 -23.12 1.53 24.80
N THR A 29 -22.62 2.74 24.64
CA THR A 29 -21.71 3.04 23.50
C THR A 29 -20.34 2.43 23.80
N LYS A 30 -19.78 1.72 22.82
CA LYS A 30 -18.43 1.13 22.88
C LYS A 30 -17.53 1.83 21.90
N GLU A 31 -16.25 1.89 22.16
CA GLU A 31 -15.28 2.43 21.21
C GLU A 31 -15.18 1.59 19.95
N VAL A 32 -14.99 2.24 18.81
CA VAL A 32 -14.67 1.60 17.54
C VAL A 32 -13.22 1.09 17.56
N THR A 33 -12.94 0.04 16.82
CA THR A 33 -11.57 -0.47 16.62
C THR A 33 -10.93 0.19 15.41
N GLU A 34 -9.62 0.07 15.25
CA GLU A 34 -8.92 0.57 14.05
C GLU A 34 -9.48 -0.02 12.75
N GLY A 35 -9.92 -1.29 12.78
CA GLY A 35 -10.54 -1.95 11.63
C GLY A 35 -11.88 -1.34 11.21
N ASP A 36 -12.57 -0.70 12.14
CA ASP A 36 -13.88 -0.11 11.89
C ASP A 36 -13.81 1.26 11.19
N ILE A 37 -12.65 1.92 11.18
CA ILE A 37 -12.50 3.30 10.72
C ILE A 37 -11.78 3.32 9.36
N TRP A 38 -12.40 3.93 8.36
CA TRP A 38 -11.85 4.13 7.00
C TRP A 38 -11.87 5.63 6.67
N THR A 39 -11.50 5.98 5.44
CA THR A 39 -11.46 7.37 4.99
C THR A 39 -12.83 8.04 4.96
N SER A 40 -13.87 7.31 4.53
CA SER A 40 -15.23 7.86 4.35
C SER A 40 -16.33 6.98 4.94
N LYS A 41 -15.97 5.91 5.65
CA LYS A 41 -16.91 5.01 6.31
C LYS A 41 -16.40 4.55 7.68
N ALA A 42 -17.31 4.15 8.55
CA ALA A 42 -16.99 3.54 9.84
C ALA A 42 -18.07 2.55 10.27
N VAL A 43 -17.72 1.65 11.18
CA VAL A 43 -18.68 0.77 11.87
C VAL A 43 -18.78 1.22 13.32
N LEU A 44 -19.91 1.79 13.72
CA LEU A 44 -20.19 2.20 15.09
C LEU A 44 -20.46 0.96 15.95
N ARG A 45 -20.06 1.02 17.21
CA ARG A 45 -20.18 -0.09 18.16
C ARG A 45 -20.90 0.29 19.44
N GLY A 46 -21.69 -0.65 19.94
CA GLY A 46 -22.40 -0.51 21.20
C GLY A 46 -22.76 -1.88 21.77
N GLY A 47 -23.44 -1.86 22.89
CA GLY A 47 -23.93 -3.09 23.55
C GLY A 47 -25.30 -2.89 24.16
N LEU A 48 -26.13 -3.92 24.06
CA LEU A 48 -27.41 -4.02 24.76
C LEU A 48 -27.16 -4.53 26.19
N MET A 49 -27.50 -3.72 27.18
CA MET A 49 -27.33 -4.04 28.61
C MET A 49 -28.56 -4.67 29.22
N LYS A 50 -29.74 -4.31 28.76
CA LYS A 50 -31.04 -4.83 29.16
C LYS A 50 -31.91 -5.08 27.95
N GLU A 51 -32.68 -6.14 27.93
CA GLU A 51 -33.64 -6.40 26.85
C GLU A 51 -34.67 -5.28 26.77
N THR A 52 -34.99 -4.89 25.55
CA THR A 52 -35.97 -3.86 25.23
C THR A 52 -36.64 -4.16 23.90
N SER A 53 -37.87 -3.68 23.74
CA SER A 53 -38.58 -3.62 22.46
C SER A 53 -38.43 -2.27 21.75
N ASP A 54 -37.70 -1.32 22.38
CA ASP A 54 -37.47 -0.02 21.82
C ASP A 54 -36.56 -0.12 20.59
N PRO A 55 -36.72 0.77 19.59
CA PRO A 55 -35.79 0.87 18.46
C PRO A 55 -34.38 1.15 18.94
N LEU A 56 -33.39 0.41 18.34
CA LEU A 56 -31.98 0.56 18.63
C LEU A 56 -31.33 1.33 17.49
N ILE A 57 -30.72 2.47 17.79
CA ILE A 57 -30.03 3.32 16.83
C ILE A 57 -28.71 3.82 17.38
N PHE A 58 -27.88 4.38 16.48
CA PHE A 58 -26.79 5.28 16.85
C PHE A 58 -27.12 6.69 16.34
N ARG A 59 -26.81 7.69 17.17
CA ARG A 59 -26.69 9.09 16.76
C ARG A 59 -25.23 9.42 16.59
N TYR A 60 -24.88 10.09 15.50
CA TYR A 60 -23.51 10.53 15.23
C TYR A 60 -23.46 11.91 14.60
N ARG A 61 -22.36 12.63 14.81
CA ARG A 61 -22.12 13.95 14.22
C ARG A 61 -20.62 14.24 14.12
N ILE A 62 -20.25 15.26 13.36
CA ILE A 62 -18.92 15.86 13.46
C ILE A 62 -18.80 16.48 14.86
N THR A 63 -17.70 16.23 15.55
CA THR A 63 -17.46 16.77 16.91
C THR A 63 -17.62 18.29 16.91
N GLY A 64 -18.47 18.78 17.81
CA GLY A 64 -18.76 20.23 17.94
C GLY A 64 -19.88 20.76 17.01
N SER A 65 -20.42 19.95 16.10
CA SER A 65 -21.62 20.29 15.33
C SER A 65 -22.87 20.11 16.18
N SER A 66 -23.94 20.87 15.89
CA SER A 66 -25.27 20.62 16.47
C SER A 66 -26.05 19.55 15.71
N ASP A 67 -25.60 19.14 14.51
CA ASP A 67 -26.36 18.37 13.55
C ASP A 67 -26.17 16.86 13.73
N TRP A 68 -27.03 16.25 14.54
CA TRP A 68 -27.04 14.81 14.78
C TRP A 68 -27.72 14.07 13.62
N LYS A 69 -27.06 13.03 13.14
CA LYS A 69 -27.60 12.04 12.20
C LYS A 69 -27.92 10.76 12.95
N GLU A 70 -28.88 9.99 12.46
CA GLU A 70 -29.29 8.73 13.01
C GLU A 70 -29.05 7.59 12.02
N VAL A 71 -28.72 6.40 12.54
CA VAL A 71 -28.61 5.17 11.78
C VAL A 71 -29.14 4.01 12.65
N GLU A 72 -29.89 3.09 12.02
CA GLU A 72 -30.40 1.90 12.69
C GLU A 72 -29.23 0.95 13.07
N ALA A 73 -29.33 0.39 14.27
CA ALA A 73 -28.35 -0.59 14.74
C ALA A 73 -28.78 -2.00 14.39
N VAL A 74 -27.82 -2.81 13.94
CA VAL A 74 -27.95 -4.25 13.81
C VAL A 74 -27.53 -4.88 15.12
N LEU A 75 -28.39 -5.74 15.68
CA LEU A 75 -28.13 -6.47 16.92
C LEU A 75 -27.71 -7.90 16.60
N ASN A 76 -26.54 -8.31 17.13
CA ASN A 76 -26.08 -9.69 17.11
C ASN A 76 -25.79 -10.13 18.56
N GLY A 77 -26.69 -10.94 19.13
CA GLY A 77 -26.69 -11.22 20.56
C GLY A 77 -26.86 -9.92 21.36
N LYS A 78 -25.83 -9.50 22.06
CA LYS A 78 -25.80 -8.21 22.79
C LYS A 78 -24.95 -7.13 22.13
N GLU A 79 -24.30 -7.42 21.00
CA GLU A 79 -23.49 -6.47 20.27
C GLU A 79 -24.37 -5.68 19.30
N MET A 80 -24.29 -4.35 19.41
CA MET A 80 -24.93 -3.39 18.50
C MET A 80 -23.88 -2.86 17.54
N THR A 81 -24.16 -2.86 16.23
CA THR A 81 -23.29 -2.27 15.22
C THR A 81 -24.10 -1.48 14.19
N ALA A 82 -23.50 -0.48 13.58
CA ALA A 82 -24.05 0.19 12.42
C ALA A 82 -22.94 0.66 11.49
N ALA A 83 -23.05 0.36 10.20
CA ALA A 83 -22.16 0.89 9.17
C ALA A 83 -22.65 2.27 8.74
N ILE A 84 -21.75 3.24 8.71
CA ILE A 84 -22.00 4.60 8.22
C ILE A 84 -21.01 4.93 7.10
N THR A 85 -21.49 5.65 6.09
CA THR A 85 -20.74 6.03 4.89
C THR A 85 -20.88 7.52 4.58
N GLY A 86 -20.13 8.02 3.60
CA GLY A 86 -20.19 9.43 3.20
C GLY A 86 -19.61 10.37 4.27
N LEU A 87 -18.68 9.87 5.08
CA LEU A 87 -17.96 10.65 6.07
C LEU A 87 -16.90 11.53 5.39
N LYS A 88 -16.54 12.63 6.03
CA LYS A 88 -15.43 13.47 5.58
C LYS A 88 -14.10 12.85 6.02
N VAL A 89 -13.10 12.87 5.16
CA VAL A 89 -11.76 12.40 5.45
C VAL A 89 -11.09 13.20 6.59
N ALA A 90 -10.21 12.57 7.35
CA ALA A 90 -9.42 13.18 8.43
C ALA A 90 -10.29 14.03 9.40
N THR A 91 -11.53 13.59 9.66
CA THR A 91 -12.53 14.34 10.43
C THR A 91 -12.93 13.57 11.68
N THR A 92 -12.97 14.25 12.83
CA THR A 92 -13.38 13.65 14.10
C THR A 92 -14.89 13.68 14.24
N TYR A 93 -15.45 12.51 14.49
CA TYR A 93 -16.87 12.28 14.78
C TYR A 93 -17.05 11.85 16.22
N GLU A 94 -18.23 12.14 16.77
CA GLU A 94 -18.69 11.59 18.03
C GLU A 94 -20.02 10.88 17.83
N TYR A 95 -20.28 9.84 18.63
CA TYR A 95 -21.49 9.05 18.51
C TYR A 95 -21.95 8.47 19.85
N VAL A 96 -23.21 8.11 19.91
CA VAL A 96 -23.87 7.55 21.08
C VAL A 96 -24.89 6.49 20.67
N ALA A 97 -24.94 5.37 21.41
CA ALA A 97 -25.97 4.35 21.27
C ALA A 97 -27.26 4.80 21.97
N VAL A 98 -28.41 4.53 21.37
CA VAL A 98 -29.74 4.97 21.83
C VAL A 98 -30.73 3.81 21.73
N ALA A 99 -31.59 3.65 22.75
CA ALA A 99 -32.72 2.75 22.75
C ALA A 99 -33.99 3.58 23.02
N GLY A 100 -34.86 3.74 22.01
CA GLY A 100 -36.00 4.65 22.08
C GLY A 100 -35.55 6.10 22.35
N GLU A 101 -35.97 6.63 23.52
CA GLU A 101 -35.56 7.97 23.97
C GLU A 101 -34.32 7.97 24.88
N LYS A 102 -33.84 6.77 25.29
CA LYS A 102 -32.74 6.63 26.26
C LYS A 102 -31.40 6.48 25.56
N ALA A 103 -30.57 7.51 25.64
CA ALA A 103 -29.20 7.48 25.17
C ALA A 103 -28.27 6.88 26.22
N SER A 104 -27.18 6.24 25.76
CA SER A 104 -26.04 5.88 26.61
C SER A 104 -25.45 7.15 27.24
N SER A 105 -24.96 7.03 28.47
CA SER A 105 -24.21 8.13 29.13
C SER A 105 -22.78 8.27 28.58
N VAL A 106 -22.33 7.30 27.78
CA VAL A 106 -20.99 7.29 27.19
C VAL A 106 -21.08 7.76 25.75
N VAL A 107 -20.34 8.81 25.43
CA VAL A 107 -20.13 9.31 24.06
C VAL A 107 -18.73 8.90 23.63
N CYS A 108 -18.63 8.16 22.52
CA CYS A 108 -17.34 7.76 21.94
C CYS A 108 -16.99 8.66 20.76
N LYS A 109 -15.71 8.71 20.45
CA LYS A 109 -15.15 9.52 19.33
C LYS A 109 -14.27 8.65 18.46
N PHE A 110 -14.23 8.99 17.17
CA PHE A 110 -13.25 8.45 16.23
C PHE A 110 -12.89 9.50 15.20
N THR A 111 -11.74 9.32 14.55
CA THR A 111 -11.31 10.18 13.45
C THR A 111 -11.13 9.32 12.21
N THR A 112 -11.79 9.70 11.11
CA THR A 112 -11.64 9.05 9.80
C THR A 112 -10.20 9.14 9.31
N GLU A 113 -9.75 8.16 8.52
CA GLU A 113 -8.41 8.12 7.98
C GLU A 113 -8.15 9.28 7.01
N LYS A 114 -6.87 9.59 6.80
CA LYS A 114 -6.41 10.52 5.76
C LYS A 114 -6.47 9.82 4.41
N ALA A 115 -6.80 10.56 3.36
CA ALA A 115 -6.66 10.12 1.97
C ALA A 115 -5.27 10.53 1.45
N ALA A 116 -4.22 9.85 1.95
CA ALA A 116 -2.84 10.15 1.55
C ALA A 116 -2.62 9.82 0.07
N GLN A 117 -1.84 10.64 -0.63
CA GLN A 117 -1.45 10.42 -2.02
C GLN A 117 0.05 10.12 -2.14
N LEU A 118 0.45 9.60 -3.30
CA LEU A 118 1.82 9.20 -3.59
C LEU A 118 2.69 10.43 -3.89
N PRO A 119 3.89 10.53 -3.31
CA PRO A 119 4.84 11.56 -3.71
C PRO A 119 5.29 11.36 -5.17
N ASN A 120 5.45 12.45 -5.93
CA ASN A 120 5.86 12.45 -7.33
C ASN A 120 5.06 11.46 -8.21
N ALA A 121 3.76 11.42 -8.00
CA ALA A 121 2.85 10.47 -8.65
C ALA A 121 2.71 10.71 -10.17
N GLY A 122 2.90 11.95 -10.63
CA GLY A 122 2.96 12.32 -12.05
C GLY A 122 4.36 12.21 -12.64
N PHE A 123 5.34 11.64 -11.93
CA PHE A 123 6.73 11.45 -12.42
C PHE A 123 7.39 12.70 -13.00
N GLU A 124 7.08 13.87 -12.46
CA GLU A 124 7.59 15.16 -12.92
C GLU A 124 9.00 15.49 -12.40
N LYS A 125 9.40 14.87 -11.27
CA LYS A 125 10.61 15.21 -10.56
C LYS A 125 11.71 14.19 -10.81
N TRP A 126 12.80 14.66 -11.42
CA TRP A 126 13.94 13.84 -11.80
C TRP A 126 15.25 14.56 -11.49
N HIS A 127 16.31 13.81 -11.24
CA HIS A 127 17.66 14.36 -11.18
C HIS A 127 18.70 13.30 -11.55
N GLY A 128 19.97 13.74 -11.71
CA GLY A 128 21.06 12.86 -12.11
C GLY A 128 20.99 12.48 -13.59
N SER A 129 22.03 11.85 -14.07
CA SER A 129 22.11 11.39 -15.46
C SER A 129 22.78 10.02 -15.60
N LYS A 130 23.46 9.52 -14.55
CA LYS A 130 24.15 8.22 -14.54
C LYS A 130 24.35 7.76 -13.09
N PRO A 131 23.39 7.19 -12.44
CA PRO A 131 22.02 6.88 -12.87
C PRO A 131 21.08 8.11 -12.81
N THR A 132 19.96 8.00 -13.54
CA THR A 132 18.81 8.89 -13.39
C THR A 132 17.95 8.45 -12.22
N TYR A 133 17.53 9.41 -11.39
CA TYR A 133 16.69 9.20 -10.21
C TYR A 133 15.30 9.81 -10.36
N VAL A 134 14.28 9.15 -9.82
CA VAL A 134 12.86 9.51 -9.93
C VAL A 134 12.40 10.41 -8.76
N TYR A 135 13.21 11.37 -8.37
CA TYR A 135 12.90 12.41 -7.38
C TYR A 135 13.79 13.64 -7.60
N GLU A 136 13.42 14.77 -7.03
CA GLU A 136 14.22 16.00 -7.15
C GLU A 136 15.49 15.97 -6.30
N SER A 137 16.55 16.62 -6.75
CA SER A 137 17.82 16.72 -6.02
C SER A 137 17.59 17.34 -4.63
N GLY A 138 18.06 16.65 -3.58
CA GLY A 138 17.84 17.06 -2.18
C GLY A 138 16.45 16.74 -1.63
N GLY A 139 15.56 16.17 -2.46
CA GLY A 139 14.22 15.74 -2.04
C GLY A 139 14.21 14.37 -1.35
N THR A 140 13.03 13.98 -0.86
CA THR A 140 12.82 12.65 -0.28
C THR A 140 12.54 11.64 -1.38
N MET A 141 13.34 10.60 -1.43
CA MET A 141 13.15 9.47 -2.33
C MET A 141 11.92 8.64 -1.89
N PHE A 142 10.93 8.55 -2.74
CA PHE A 142 9.82 7.59 -2.60
C PHE A 142 9.96 6.45 -3.62
N TRP A 143 10.26 6.81 -4.85
CA TRP A 143 10.48 5.90 -5.96
C TRP A 143 11.96 5.64 -6.18
N ASP A 144 12.29 4.40 -6.56
CA ASP A 144 13.63 4.04 -7.07
C ASP A 144 13.49 3.05 -8.23
N THR A 145 14.61 2.72 -8.87
CA THR A 145 14.67 1.95 -10.11
C THR A 145 15.85 1.00 -10.13
N GLY A 146 15.86 0.08 -11.10
CA GLY A 146 17.02 -0.76 -11.40
C GLY A 146 18.20 -0.04 -12.07
N ASN A 147 18.12 1.29 -12.30
CA ASN A 147 19.18 2.07 -12.92
C ASN A 147 20.54 1.92 -12.23
N HIS A 148 20.56 1.81 -10.90
CA HIS A 148 21.79 1.58 -10.13
C HIS A 148 22.55 0.33 -10.56
N GLY A 149 21.81 -0.75 -10.90
CA GLY A 149 22.37 -1.99 -11.40
C GLY A 149 22.79 -1.87 -12.86
N SER A 150 21.90 -1.42 -13.73
CA SER A 150 22.14 -1.33 -15.18
C SER A 150 23.21 -0.31 -15.55
N GLN A 151 23.42 0.73 -14.75
CA GLN A 151 24.51 1.70 -14.93
C GLN A 151 25.90 1.12 -14.69
N LYS A 152 26.04 -0.06 -14.07
CA LYS A 152 27.31 -0.80 -14.07
C LYS A 152 27.73 -1.16 -15.50
N ALA A 153 26.77 -1.28 -16.41
CA ALA A 153 26.97 -1.48 -17.85
C ALA A 153 26.73 -0.19 -18.67
N GLY A 154 26.63 0.97 -18.02
CA GLY A 154 26.55 2.27 -18.67
C GLY A 154 25.18 2.64 -19.27
N THR A 155 24.09 1.98 -18.85
CA THR A 155 22.74 2.26 -19.38
C THR A 155 21.68 2.42 -18.29
N ASP A 156 20.78 3.39 -18.46
CA ASP A 156 19.56 3.52 -17.68
C ASP A 156 18.43 2.73 -18.36
N ILE A 157 17.63 2.03 -17.55
CA ILE A 157 16.43 1.29 -17.96
C ILE A 157 15.15 2.06 -17.63
N THR A 158 15.26 3.15 -16.86
CA THR A 158 14.14 4.02 -16.49
C THR A 158 14.59 5.47 -16.59
N THR A 159 13.85 6.27 -17.38
CA THR A 159 14.16 7.66 -17.68
C THR A 159 12.91 8.52 -17.74
N ALA A 160 13.07 9.85 -17.61
CA ALA A 160 12.00 10.78 -17.94
C ALA A 160 11.75 10.80 -19.46
N ASP A 161 10.50 10.84 -19.87
CA ASP A 161 10.08 11.02 -21.26
C ASP A 161 9.12 12.20 -21.40
N GLY A 162 9.49 13.20 -22.19
CA GLY A 162 8.65 14.36 -22.46
C GLY A 162 7.76 14.21 -23.69
N SER A 163 7.89 13.12 -24.44
CA SER A 163 7.15 12.90 -25.70
C SER A 163 5.90 12.06 -25.53
N VAL A 164 5.95 11.01 -24.70
CA VAL A 164 4.81 10.15 -24.38
C VAL A 164 4.42 10.40 -22.92
N LYS A 165 3.35 11.14 -22.69
CA LYS A 165 2.86 11.53 -21.37
C LYS A 165 1.36 11.78 -21.39
N HIS A 166 0.72 11.74 -20.24
CA HIS A 166 -0.69 12.13 -20.07
C HIS A 166 -0.78 13.60 -19.65
N GLY A 167 -0.07 13.99 -18.60
CA GLY A 167 -0.06 15.34 -18.06
C GLY A 167 1.34 15.95 -17.97
N GLY A 168 1.45 17.15 -17.41
CA GLY A 168 2.70 17.78 -17.04
C GLY A 168 3.79 17.88 -18.13
N SER A 169 5.04 17.69 -17.71
CA SER A 169 6.23 17.78 -18.56
C SER A 169 6.81 16.42 -18.92
N TYR A 170 6.70 15.45 -18.03
CA TYR A 170 7.34 14.14 -18.17
C TYR A 170 6.41 13.01 -17.73
N SER A 171 6.68 11.81 -18.25
CA SER A 171 6.26 10.53 -17.73
C SER A 171 7.47 9.69 -17.34
N ALA A 172 7.28 8.57 -16.66
CA ALA A 172 8.33 7.57 -16.44
C ALA A 172 8.35 6.57 -17.61
N LYS A 173 9.44 6.52 -18.36
CA LYS A 173 9.69 5.53 -19.41
C LYS A 173 10.54 4.39 -18.84
N LEU A 174 9.99 3.20 -18.80
CA LEU A 174 10.61 1.94 -18.37
C LEU A 174 10.91 1.12 -19.61
N GLU A 175 12.17 0.86 -19.93
CA GLU A 175 12.59 0.16 -21.14
C GLU A 175 13.49 -1.03 -20.79
N SER A 176 13.06 -2.23 -21.12
CA SER A 176 13.85 -3.46 -20.94
C SER A 176 15.02 -3.51 -21.91
N LYS A 177 16.22 -3.76 -21.38
CA LYS A 177 17.48 -3.70 -22.14
C LYS A 177 18.39 -4.87 -21.83
N PHE A 178 19.29 -5.18 -22.75
CA PHE A 178 20.45 -5.99 -22.44
C PHE A 178 21.56 -5.07 -21.92
N ALA A 179 21.74 -5.04 -20.61
CA ALA A 179 22.80 -4.25 -19.96
C ALA A 179 24.13 -4.99 -20.10
N SER A 180 25.05 -4.50 -20.93
CA SER A 180 26.31 -5.18 -21.22
C SER A 180 27.50 -4.23 -21.30
N MET A 181 28.66 -4.76 -20.92
CA MET A 181 29.97 -4.15 -21.13
C MET A 181 30.82 -5.11 -21.98
N LEU A 182 31.37 -4.62 -23.09
CA LEU A 182 32.18 -5.43 -24.02
C LEU A 182 31.48 -6.72 -24.50
N GLY A 183 30.15 -6.68 -24.66
CA GLY A 183 29.34 -7.83 -25.11
C GLY A 183 29.01 -8.85 -24.03
N ILE A 184 29.46 -8.66 -22.80
CA ILE A 184 29.11 -9.50 -21.64
C ILE A 184 28.12 -8.73 -20.78
N GLY A 185 26.97 -9.34 -20.47
CA GLY A 185 25.92 -8.67 -19.72
C GLY A 185 24.75 -9.58 -19.40
N GLN A 186 23.65 -8.95 -19.02
CA GLN A 186 22.41 -9.62 -18.66
C GLN A 186 21.20 -8.79 -19.04
N PHE A 187 20.06 -9.43 -19.15
CA PHE A 187 18.78 -8.75 -19.31
C PHE A 187 18.47 -7.93 -18.05
N ALA A 188 17.94 -6.73 -18.24
CA ALA A 188 17.50 -5.82 -17.20
C ALA A 188 16.14 -5.23 -17.60
N ALA A 189 15.10 -5.59 -16.87
CA ALA A 189 13.76 -5.06 -17.07
C ALA A 189 13.67 -3.59 -16.65
N GLY A 190 13.07 -2.74 -17.47
CA GLY A 190 12.70 -1.39 -17.09
C GLY A 190 11.70 -1.42 -15.94
N ASN A 191 12.00 -0.75 -14.83
CA ASN A 191 11.16 -0.81 -13.64
C ASN A 191 11.19 0.48 -12.82
N VAL A 192 10.13 0.68 -12.04
CA VAL A 192 10.05 1.68 -10.97
C VAL A 192 9.33 1.05 -9.79
N PHE A 193 9.80 1.31 -8.56
CA PHE A 193 9.20 0.76 -7.35
C PHE A 193 9.25 1.76 -6.18
N SER A 194 8.29 1.67 -5.28
CA SER A 194 8.32 2.39 -4.01
C SER A 194 9.30 1.69 -3.07
N GLY A 195 10.49 2.29 -2.90
CA GLY A 195 11.56 1.63 -2.17
C GLY A 195 12.93 2.27 -2.40
N LYS A 196 13.96 1.45 -2.29
CA LYS A 196 15.36 1.82 -2.53
C LYS A 196 16.15 0.65 -3.11
N TYR A 197 16.95 0.92 -4.12
CA TYR A 197 17.98 -0.02 -4.60
C TYR A 197 19.13 -0.03 -3.60
N LEU A 198 19.39 -1.15 -2.95
CA LEU A 198 20.33 -1.23 -1.83
C LEU A 198 21.74 -1.61 -2.27
N ALA A 199 21.85 -2.58 -3.17
CA ALA A 199 23.15 -3.07 -3.64
C ALA A 199 23.07 -3.83 -4.96
N THR A 200 24.21 -3.92 -5.64
CA THR A 200 24.49 -4.90 -6.70
C THR A 200 25.52 -5.88 -6.20
N ASN A 201 25.14 -7.12 -5.98
CA ASN A 201 26.05 -8.20 -5.64
C ASN A 201 26.59 -8.84 -6.91
N MET A 202 27.86 -8.64 -7.19
CA MET A 202 28.50 -9.18 -8.39
C MET A 202 28.81 -10.67 -8.19
N ASP A 203 28.45 -11.50 -9.16
CA ASP A 203 28.85 -12.90 -9.26
C ASP A 203 29.57 -13.15 -10.60
N GLY A 204 30.88 -12.90 -10.61
CA GLY A 204 31.67 -12.78 -11.81
C GLY A 204 31.30 -11.52 -12.58
N VAL A 205 30.76 -11.68 -13.79
CA VAL A 205 30.37 -10.58 -14.69
C VAL A 205 28.88 -10.21 -14.62
N VAL A 206 28.09 -10.98 -13.86
CA VAL A 206 26.66 -10.72 -13.68
C VAL A 206 26.37 -10.06 -12.35
N GLY A 207 25.41 -9.15 -12.32
CA GLY A 207 25.03 -8.40 -11.13
C GLY A 207 23.64 -8.82 -10.63
N ASN A 208 23.55 -9.15 -9.35
CA ASN A 208 22.32 -9.47 -8.67
C ASN A 208 21.86 -8.26 -7.84
N GLY A 209 20.63 -7.82 -8.04
CA GLY A 209 20.06 -6.70 -7.31
C GLY A 209 19.64 -7.08 -5.89
N VAL A 210 19.86 -6.17 -4.95
CA VAL A 210 19.25 -6.19 -3.62
C VAL A 210 18.41 -4.92 -3.50
N LEU A 211 17.12 -5.10 -3.30
CA LEU A 211 16.15 -4.01 -3.27
C LEU A 211 15.37 -4.03 -1.96
N GLY A 212 15.24 -2.88 -1.32
CA GLY A 212 14.34 -2.67 -0.19
C GLY A 212 13.02 -2.12 -0.72
N TRP A 213 11.96 -2.92 -0.65
CA TRP A 213 10.62 -2.51 -1.08
C TRP A 213 9.76 -2.07 0.08
N GLY A 214 8.94 -1.06 -0.17
CA GLY A 214 7.97 -0.51 0.74
C GLY A 214 8.36 0.86 1.31
N ARG A 215 7.36 1.69 1.47
CA ARG A 215 7.42 3.01 2.11
C ARG A 215 6.40 3.12 3.21
N PRO A 216 6.64 3.89 4.28
CA PRO A 216 5.66 4.10 5.35
C PRO A 216 4.33 4.60 4.78
N PHE A 217 3.23 3.93 5.13
CA PHE A 217 1.90 4.27 4.64
C PHE A 217 0.82 3.62 5.52
N GLU A 218 -0.18 4.41 5.94
CA GLU A 218 -1.21 3.97 6.89
C GLU A 218 -2.65 4.07 6.37
N SER A 219 -2.85 4.66 5.17
CA SER A 219 -4.18 4.81 4.58
C SER A 219 -4.61 3.55 3.83
N ARG A 220 -5.91 3.39 3.62
CA ARG A 220 -6.51 2.24 2.93
C ARG A 220 -7.22 2.66 1.64
N PRO A 221 -6.49 2.87 0.52
CA PRO A 221 -7.10 3.16 -0.77
C PRO A 221 -7.86 1.95 -1.29
N THR A 222 -8.90 2.18 -2.09
CA THR A 222 -9.69 1.13 -2.75
C THR A 222 -9.14 0.74 -4.11
N ALA A 223 -8.31 1.60 -4.73
CA ALA A 223 -7.63 1.31 -5.98
C ALA A 223 -6.38 2.16 -6.18
N LEU A 224 -5.49 1.69 -7.07
CA LEU A 224 -4.47 2.49 -7.75
C LEU A 224 -4.96 2.77 -9.17
N ARG A 225 -5.05 4.05 -9.53
CA ARG A 225 -5.39 4.53 -10.87
C ARG A 225 -4.21 5.29 -11.45
N GLY A 226 -4.16 5.42 -12.77
CA GLY A 226 -3.15 6.21 -13.47
C GLY A 226 -3.25 6.01 -14.97
N TYR A 227 -2.21 6.44 -15.68
CA TYR A 227 -2.13 6.34 -17.12
C TYR A 227 -0.92 5.51 -17.53
N VAL A 228 -1.10 4.68 -18.55
CA VAL A 228 -0.08 3.78 -19.06
C VAL A 228 -0.12 3.72 -20.59
N ARG A 229 1.04 3.62 -21.18
CA ARG A 229 1.23 3.08 -22.52
C ARG A 229 2.20 1.92 -22.41
N TYR A 230 1.88 0.80 -23.00
CA TYR A 230 2.74 -0.37 -23.01
C TYR A 230 3.00 -0.81 -24.45
N GLN A 231 4.25 -1.09 -24.74
CA GLN A 231 4.71 -1.67 -26.01
C GLN A 231 5.42 -2.99 -25.68
N SER A 232 4.72 -4.10 -25.91
CA SER A 232 5.28 -5.44 -25.79
C SER A 232 6.25 -5.71 -26.93
N ASN A 233 7.35 -6.40 -26.64
CA ASN A 233 8.24 -6.98 -27.63
C ASN A 233 8.32 -8.49 -27.42
N THR A 234 8.96 -9.20 -28.34
CA THR A 234 9.15 -10.65 -28.22
C THR A 234 10.21 -10.95 -27.17
N VAL A 235 9.91 -11.91 -26.28
CA VAL A 235 10.86 -12.43 -25.30
C VAL A 235 12.08 -13.03 -25.99
N ASN A 236 13.24 -12.49 -25.72
CA ASN A 236 14.51 -12.97 -26.27
C ASN A 236 15.52 -13.43 -25.19
N TYR A 237 15.16 -13.23 -23.91
CA TYR A 237 15.85 -13.74 -22.73
C TYR A 237 14.87 -14.43 -21.80
N ASP A 238 15.10 -15.68 -21.45
CA ASP A 238 14.25 -16.47 -20.55
C ASP A 238 14.96 -16.96 -19.29
N ASN A 239 16.27 -16.88 -19.23
CA ASN A 239 17.13 -17.27 -18.09
C ASN A 239 16.57 -18.44 -17.23
N SER A 240 16.04 -19.47 -17.88
CA SER A 240 15.38 -20.62 -17.22
C SER A 240 14.14 -20.23 -16.37
N CYS A 241 13.45 -19.16 -16.74
CA CYS A 241 12.17 -18.79 -16.15
C CYS A 241 11.08 -19.76 -16.67
N GLU A 242 10.40 -20.43 -15.73
CA GLU A 242 9.33 -21.40 -16.07
C GLU A 242 7.99 -20.76 -16.43
N PHE A 243 7.88 -19.44 -16.36
CA PHE A 243 6.63 -18.70 -16.56
C PHE A 243 6.50 -18.05 -17.95
N ILE A 244 7.58 -18.00 -18.73
CA ILE A 244 7.59 -17.39 -20.06
C ILE A 244 8.72 -17.98 -20.90
N ASP A 245 8.44 -18.23 -22.19
CA ASP A 245 9.40 -18.83 -23.12
C ASP A 245 9.92 -17.81 -24.14
N LYS A 246 11.10 -18.06 -24.72
CA LYS A 246 11.56 -17.30 -25.88
C LYS A 246 10.60 -17.43 -27.04
N GLY A 247 10.26 -16.29 -27.63
CA GLY A 247 9.31 -16.19 -28.73
C GLY A 247 7.93 -15.74 -28.30
N ASP A 248 7.59 -15.82 -27.01
CA ASP A 248 6.35 -15.29 -26.47
C ASP A 248 6.30 -13.76 -26.52
N PRO A 249 5.12 -13.14 -26.54
CA PRO A 249 4.97 -11.73 -26.24
C PRO A 249 5.39 -11.45 -24.80
N ASP A 250 6.19 -10.41 -24.57
CA ASP A 250 6.55 -9.98 -23.21
C ASP A 250 5.34 -9.38 -22.48
N ILE A 251 5.35 -9.46 -21.17
CA ILE A 251 4.26 -9.01 -20.30
C ILE A 251 4.75 -7.85 -19.43
N GLY A 252 4.08 -6.69 -19.52
CA GLY A 252 4.26 -5.62 -18.56
C GLY A 252 3.35 -5.83 -17.34
N SER A 253 3.77 -5.37 -16.16
CA SER A 253 2.96 -5.51 -14.94
C SER A 253 3.03 -4.28 -14.06
N ILE A 254 1.92 -3.98 -13.38
CA ILE A 254 1.81 -2.99 -12.31
C ILE A 254 1.10 -3.65 -11.15
N PHE A 255 1.67 -3.58 -9.93
CA PHE A 255 0.97 -4.04 -8.74
C PHE A 255 1.10 -3.08 -7.57
N ILE A 256 0.13 -3.12 -6.68
CA ILE A 256 0.06 -2.39 -5.42
C ILE A 256 -0.16 -3.36 -4.28
N VAL A 257 0.57 -3.17 -3.18
CA VAL A 257 0.43 -3.97 -1.96
C VAL A 257 0.40 -3.04 -0.75
N LEU A 258 -0.53 -3.29 0.12
CA LEU A 258 -0.59 -2.73 1.46
C LEU A 258 -0.29 -3.84 2.45
N GLY A 259 0.59 -3.60 3.41
CA GLY A 259 0.93 -4.64 4.36
C GLY A 259 1.53 -4.14 5.65
N ASN A 260 1.77 -5.08 6.55
CA ASN A 260 2.34 -4.84 7.87
C ASN A 260 3.43 -5.87 8.16
N TRP A 261 4.56 -5.72 7.49
CA TRP A 261 5.71 -6.60 7.63
C TRP A 261 6.55 -6.25 8.88
N PRO A 262 7.15 -7.26 9.56
CA PRO A 262 8.06 -7.02 10.68
C PRO A 262 9.34 -6.29 10.27
N GLY A 263 9.64 -6.31 8.97
CA GLY A 263 10.84 -5.72 8.38
C GLY A 263 12.03 -6.67 8.37
N GLU A 264 12.92 -6.44 7.40
CA GLU A 264 14.19 -7.12 7.23
C GLU A 264 15.32 -6.10 7.12
N THR A 265 16.46 -6.36 7.76
CA THR A 265 17.59 -5.43 7.79
C THR A 265 18.68 -5.86 6.79
N TYR A 266 19.15 -4.91 5.97
CA TYR A 266 20.28 -5.06 5.09
C TYR A 266 21.23 -3.86 5.26
N ASN A 267 22.49 -4.13 5.59
CA ASN A 267 23.54 -3.12 5.82
C ASN A 267 23.10 -1.97 6.77
N GLY A 268 22.33 -2.31 7.82
CA GLY A 268 21.88 -1.34 8.84
C GLY A 268 20.62 -0.57 8.48
N GLU A 269 20.03 -0.77 7.29
CA GLU A 269 18.74 -0.21 6.90
C GLU A 269 17.66 -1.29 6.97
N THR A 270 16.52 -0.98 7.62
CA THR A 270 15.37 -1.90 7.72
C THR A 270 14.30 -1.53 6.71
N TRP A 271 13.83 -2.52 5.96
CA TRP A 271 12.82 -2.40 4.92
C TRP A 271 11.67 -3.38 5.15
N PRO A 272 10.42 -3.05 4.79
CA PRO A 272 9.31 -4.00 4.87
C PRO A 272 9.63 -5.34 4.20
N VAL A 273 10.15 -5.29 2.98
CA VAL A 273 10.55 -6.47 2.21
C VAL A 273 11.91 -6.23 1.57
N ILE A 274 12.80 -7.24 1.64
CA ILE A 274 14.04 -7.26 0.86
C ILE A 274 13.89 -8.27 -0.28
N VAL A 275 14.05 -7.79 -1.51
CA VAL A 275 14.11 -8.63 -2.73
C VAL A 275 15.57 -8.83 -3.12
N ARG A 276 15.95 -10.08 -3.43
CA ARG A 276 17.29 -10.46 -3.90
C ARG A 276 17.16 -11.30 -5.15
N THR A 277 17.61 -10.77 -6.26
CA THR A 277 17.68 -11.55 -7.51
C THR A 277 18.89 -12.48 -7.53
N ASN A 278 18.81 -13.57 -8.30
CA ASN A 278 19.95 -14.46 -8.52
C ASN A 278 19.96 -14.95 -9.98
N TYR A 279 20.88 -14.42 -10.77
CA TYR A 279 20.97 -14.73 -12.20
C TYR A 279 21.39 -16.18 -12.46
N LYS A 280 22.39 -16.71 -11.73
CA LYS A 280 22.93 -18.06 -11.98
C LYS A 280 22.04 -19.16 -11.43
N THR A 281 21.35 -18.90 -10.35
CA THR A 281 20.45 -19.82 -9.67
C THR A 281 19.12 -19.16 -9.35
N PRO A 282 18.25 -18.92 -10.35
CA PRO A 282 17.00 -18.19 -10.14
C PRO A 282 16.11 -18.78 -9.03
N GLY A 283 16.11 -20.10 -8.86
CA GLY A 283 15.36 -20.78 -7.79
C GLY A 283 15.88 -20.51 -6.36
N SER A 284 17.05 -19.89 -6.19
CA SER A 284 17.57 -19.43 -4.89
C SER A 284 17.41 -17.93 -4.67
N ALA A 285 16.74 -17.23 -5.57
CA ALA A 285 16.40 -15.82 -5.39
C ALA A 285 15.40 -15.67 -4.24
N GLN A 286 15.50 -14.56 -3.50
CA GLN A 286 14.49 -14.15 -2.52
C GLN A 286 13.59 -13.12 -3.20
N LEU A 287 12.54 -13.57 -3.85
CA LEU A 287 11.59 -12.72 -4.54
C LEU A 287 10.41 -12.36 -3.64
N PHE A 288 9.57 -11.44 -4.11
CA PHE A 288 8.38 -11.03 -3.40
C PHE A 288 7.36 -12.19 -3.31
N ASP A 289 6.92 -12.51 -2.10
CA ASP A 289 5.90 -13.53 -1.86
C ASP A 289 4.51 -12.90 -1.81
N VAL A 290 3.74 -13.05 -2.90
CA VAL A 290 2.36 -12.57 -3.01
C VAL A 290 1.40 -13.28 -2.05
N ASN A 291 1.78 -14.41 -1.45
CA ASN A 291 0.96 -15.17 -0.50
C ASN A 291 1.29 -14.85 0.96
N SER A 292 2.23 -13.93 1.21
CA SER A 292 2.64 -13.54 2.55
C SER A 292 1.45 -13.13 3.43
N GLU A 293 1.40 -13.63 4.66
CA GLU A 293 0.38 -13.32 5.66
C GLU A 293 0.39 -11.83 6.12
N TYR A 294 1.48 -11.12 5.85
CA TYR A 294 1.63 -9.71 6.16
C TYR A 294 0.92 -8.80 5.16
N ILE A 295 0.45 -9.33 4.03
CA ILE A 295 -0.30 -8.57 3.03
C ILE A 295 -1.73 -8.34 3.53
N ILE A 296 -2.11 -7.07 3.62
CA ILE A 296 -3.44 -6.61 4.02
C ILE A 296 -4.32 -6.37 2.80
N GLY A 297 -3.77 -5.76 1.76
CA GLY A 297 -4.46 -5.51 0.50
C GLY A 297 -3.52 -5.70 -0.68
N TYR A 298 -4.04 -6.19 -1.81
CA TYR A 298 -3.28 -6.46 -3.02
C TYR A 298 -4.10 -6.15 -4.26
N GLY A 299 -3.45 -5.64 -5.29
CA GLY A 299 -4.01 -5.48 -6.62
C GLY A 299 -2.92 -5.56 -7.68
N GLU A 300 -3.21 -6.18 -8.83
CA GLU A 300 -2.27 -6.33 -9.94
C GLU A 300 -2.99 -6.16 -11.28
N LYS A 301 -2.27 -5.64 -12.26
CA LYS A 301 -2.70 -5.59 -13.66
C LYS A 301 -1.54 -5.92 -14.58
N ASP A 302 -1.72 -6.97 -15.37
CA ASP A 302 -0.82 -7.38 -16.42
C ASP A 302 -1.24 -6.80 -17.77
N PHE A 303 -0.23 -6.46 -18.58
CA PHE A 303 -0.34 -6.04 -19.97
C PHE A 303 0.30 -7.11 -20.86
N THR A 304 -0.51 -8.03 -21.36
CA THR A 304 -0.07 -9.19 -22.17
C THR A 304 0.12 -8.86 -23.65
N SER A 305 -0.21 -7.64 -24.04
CA SER A 305 -0.04 -7.11 -25.39
C SER A 305 0.17 -5.60 -25.33
N SER A 306 0.67 -5.02 -26.43
CA SER A 306 0.77 -3.56 -26.55
C SER A 306 -0.60 -2.90 -26.40
N THR A 307 -0.62 -1.72 -25.73
CA THR A 307 -1.82 -0.87 -25.69
C THR A 307 -2.11 -0.31 -27.08
N GLU A 308 -3.39 -0.11 -27.40
CA GLU A 308 -3.79 0.44 -28.68
C GLU A 308 -3.47 1.93 -28.79
N GLY A 309 -3.10 2.39 -30.00
CA GLY A 309 -2.84 3.79 -30.31
C GLY A 309 -1.50 4.30 -29.83
N GLU A 310 -1.28 5.60 -30.03
CA GLU A 310 -0.02 6.29 -29.67
C GLU A 310 -0.10 7.02 -28.30
N GLY A 311 -1.29 7.15 -27.74
CA GLY A 311 -1.56 7.80 -26.46
C GLY A 311 -1.43 6.88 -25.27
N MET A 312 -1.48 7.46 -24.07
CA MET A 312 -1.62 6.72 -22.82
C MET A 312 -3.11 6.42 -22.57
N ILE A 313 -3.38 5.25 -22.01
CA ILE A 313 -4.71 4.83 -21.60
C ILE A 313 -4.82 4.83 -20.08
N GLU A 314 -6.00 5.10 -19.56
CA GLU A 314 -6.26 4.98 -18.13
C GLU A 314 -6.24 3.52 -17.69
N PHE A 315 -5.65 3.25 -16.53
CA PHE A 315 -5.79 1.98 -15.83
C PHE A 315 -6.38 2.19 -14.44
N ASN A 316 -7.06 1.16 -13.95
CA ASN A 316 -7.55 1.08 -12.59
C ASN A 316 -7.26 -0.31 -12.05
N ILE A 317 -6.58 -0.37 -10.90
CA ILE A 317 -6.22 -1.60 -10.19
C ILE A 317 -6.92 -1.59 -8.84
N PRO A 318 -8.05 -2.31 -8.69
CA PRO A 318 -8.71 -2.44 -7.39
C PRO A 318 -7.79 -3.10 -6.37
N VAL A 319 -7.84 -2.62 -5.14
CA VAL A 319 -7.15 -3.25 -4.00
C VAL A 319 -8.10 -4.21 -3.32
N GLU A 320 -7.81 -5.51 -3.43
CA GLU A 320 -8.53 -6.56 -2.73
C GLU A 320 -7.98 -6.71 -1.32
N TYR A 321 -8.81 -6.41 -0.32
CA TYR A 321 -8.44 -6.48 1.09
C TYR A 321 -8.61 -7.90 1.63
N ARG A 322 -7.51 -8.54 2.03
CA ARG A 322 -7.50 -9.82 2.75
C ARG A 322 -7.91 -9.65 4.22
N TYR A 323 -7.59 -8.48 4.79
CA TYR A 323 -7.91 -8.13 6.18
C TYR A 323 -8.46 -6.70 6.24
N THR A 324 -9.68 -6.56 6.76
CA THR A 324 -10.32 -5.26 6.98
C THR A 324 -10.13 -4.74 8.41
N ASN A 325 -9.68 -5.60 9.32
CA ASN A 325 -9.48 -5.32 10.75
C ASN A 325 -8.03 -4.92 11.11
N ARG A 326 -7.19 -4.70 10.11
CA ARG A 326 -5.79 -4.28 10.29
C ARG A 326 -5.51 -3.03 9.45
N LYS A 327 -4.64 -2.16 9.96
CA LYS A 327 -4.08 -1.06 9.20
C LYS A 327 -2.75 -1.44 8.58
N PRO A 328 -2.45 -1.00 7.35
CA PRO A 328 -1.12 -1.14 6.80
C PRO A 328 -0.15 -0.21 7.53
N THR A 329 1.12 -0.58 7.53
CA THR A 329 2.24 0.29 7.93
C THR A 329 3.13 0.64 6.74
N ALA A 330 2.94 -0.05 5.62
CA ALA A 330 3.71 0.17 4.41
C ALA A 330 2.88 -0.05 3.14
N ILE A 331 3.28 0.66 2.07
CA ILE A 331 2.82 0.49 0.69
C ILE A 331 3.98 0.06 -0.19
N ILE A 332 3.75 -0.94 -1.03
CA ILE A 332 4.63 -1.35 -2.12
C ILE A 332 3.87 -1.13 -3.42
N ILE A 333 4.47 -0.39 -4.34
CA ILE A 333 4.01 -0.27 -5.73
C ILE A 333 5.20 -0.60 -6.61
N VAL A 334 5.01 -1.49 -7.54
CA VAL A 334 6.03 -1.86 -8.53
C VAL A 334 5.40 -1.84 -9.91
N ALA A 335 6.11 -1.27 -10.86
CA ALA A 335 5.78 -1.39 -12.27
C ALA A 335 7.02 -1.86 -13.05
N SER A 336 6.82 -2.76 -13.98
CA SER A 336 7.88 -3.32 -14.81
C SER A 336 7.43 -3.48 -16.26
N SER A 337 8.30 -3.12 -17.20
CA SER A 337 8.07 -3.37 -18.62
C SER A 337 8.24 -4.85 -19.03
N SER A 338 8.82 -5.66 -18.13
CA SER A 338 8.91 -7.13 -18.24
C SER A 338 8.63 -7.74 -16.87
N LYS A 339 7.47 -8.39 -16.71
CA LYS A 339 6.99 -8.98 -15.45
C LYS A 339 8.00 -9.90 -14.77
N TYR A 340 8.70 -10.68 -15.57
CA TYR A 340 9.67 -11.67 -15.10
C TYR A 340 11.11 -11.13 -15.06
N GLY A 341 11.26 -9.81 -14.95
CA GLY A 341 12.57 -9.14 -14.86
C GLY A 341 13.42 -9.60 -13.69
N ASP A 342 12.81 -9.98 -12.58
CA ASP A 342 13.52 -10.51 -11.39
C ASP A 342 14.15 -11.90 -11.66
N TYR A 343 13.70 -12.62 -12.70
CA TYR A 343 14.29 -13.82 -13.28
C TYR A 343 15.25 -13.50 -14.42
N PHE A 344 15.51 -12.23 -14.72
CA PHE A 344 16.30 -11.78 -15.88
C PHE A 344 15.68 -12.25 -17.22
N SER A 345 14.37 -12.29 -17.29
CA SER A 345 13.61 -12.78 -18.43
C SER A 345 12.68 -11.72 -18.98
N GLY A 346 12.57 -11.67 -20.33
CA GLY A 346 11.71 -10.71 -21.04
C GLY A 346 12.22 -10.36 -22.44
N GLY A 347 11.55 -9.39 -23.07
CA GLY A 347 11.84 -8.89 -24.41
C GLY A 347 12.63 -7.57 -24.38
N THR A 348 13.84 -7.58 -24.91
CA THR A 348 14.58 -6.32 -25.10
C THR A 348 13.77 -5.36 -25.96
N GLY A 349 13.61 -4.12 -25.48
CA GLY A 349 12.81 -3.09 -26.14
C GLY A 349 11.34 -3.06 -25.69
N SER A 350 10.86 -4.02 -24.87
CA SER A 350 9.59 -3.87 -24.20
C SER A 350 9.61 -2.60 -23.36
N THR A 351 8.61 -1.74 -23.55
CA THR A 351 8.62 -0.39 -22.98
C THR A 351 7.27 -0.05 -22.36
N MET A 352 7.30 0.48 -21.14
CA MET A 352 6.13 0.97 -20.44
C MET A 352 6.32 2.44 -20.08
N TRP A 353 5.35 3.27 -20.40
CA TRP A 353 5.27 4.67 -19.93
C TRP A 353 4.19 4.75 -18.87
N LEU A 354 4.49 5.48 -17.79
CA LEU A 354 3.62 5.64 -16.63
C LEU A 354 3.46 7.10 -16.28
N ASP A 355 2.23 7.51 -15.94
CA ASP A 355 1.93 8.88 -15.59
C ASP A 355 0.74 8.99 -14.64
N ASP A 356 0.69 10.08 -13.89
CA ASP A 356 -0.44 10.52 -13.06
C ASP A 356 -1.07 9.41 -12.19
N PHE A 357 -0.24 8.75 -11.39
CA PHE A 357 -0.72 7.77 -10.41
C PHE A 357 -1.56 8.45 -9.33
N GLU A 358 -2.68 7.84 -8.99
CA GLU A 358 -3.59 8.29 -7.96
C GLU A 358 -4.07 7.13 -7.09
N LEU A 359 -4.06 7.33 -5.77
CA LEU A 359 -4.72 6.41 -4.85
C LEU A 359 -6.19 6.83 -4.70
N VAL A 360 -7.09 5.94 -5.09
CA VAL A 360 -8.53 6.16 -5.01
C VAL A 360 -9.04 5.77 -3.63
N TYR A 361 -9.92 6.59 -3.06
CA TYR A 361 -10.58 6.35 -1.78
C TYR A 361 -12.10 6.42 -1.96
N GLU A 362 -12.83 5.63 -1.17
CA GLU A 362 -14.31 5.68 -1.15
C GLU A 362 -14.82 6.90 -0.37
#